data_70997a44f38606e3b608fe57a671f82b
#
_entry.id   70997a44f38606e3b608fe57a671f82b
#
_cell.length_a   1.000
_cell.length_b   1.000
_cell.length_c   1.000
_cell.angle_alpha   90.00
_cell.angle_beta   90.00
_cell.angle_gamma   90.00
#
_symmetry.space_group_name_H-M   'P 1'
#
loop_
_entity.id
_entity.type
_entity.pdbx_description
1 polymer ?
#
loop_
_entity_poly.entity_id
_entity_poly.type
_entity_poly.pdbx_seq_one_letter_code
_entity_poly.pdbx_strand_id
1 'polypeptide(L)'
;MMVTALAAGLAGAAGLLTYGALEPTNGLFGPVTSRGPRGRSVYLTFDDGPNEGATPAILDTLSETSVPAAFFLVGRHVGRFPELTRRIAAAGHAIGNHTQTHVKLHRMGPRRIEQELRSAHH
;
A
#
# COMPACT_ATOMS: atom_id res chain seq x y z
N MET A 1 8.64 32.63 -30.53
CA MET A 1 8.12 32.84 -29.16
C MET A 1 7.03 31.82 -28.76
N MET A 2 6.02 31.54 -29.61
CA MET A 2 4.93 30.59 -29.25
C MET A 2 5.41 29.14 -29.04
N VAL A 3 6.33 28.65 -29.87
CA VAL A 3 6.89 27.27 -29.76
C VAL A 3 7.72 27.07 -28.48
N THR A 4 8.50 28.08 -28.10
CA THR A 4 9.29 28.03 -26.85
C THR A 4 8.43 28.04 -25.60
N ALA A 5 7.33 28.81 -25.59
CA ALA A 5 6.38 28.82 -24.48
C ALA A 5 5.63 27.49 -24.35
N LEU A 6 5.25 26.86 -25.47
CA LEU A 6 4.60 25.55 -25.48
C LEU A 6 5.54 24.45 -24.96
N ALA A 7 6.80 24.46 -25.40
CA ALA A 7 7.83 23.50 -24.93
C ALA A 7 8.10 23.64 -23.44
N ALA A 8 8.20 24.86 -22.91
CA ALA A 8 8.39 25.11 -21.49
C ALA A 8 7.17 24.66 -20.66
N GLY A 9 5.95 24.87 -21.15
CA GLY A 9 4.72 24.39 -20.52
C GLY A 9 4.65 22.85 -20.43
N LEU A 10 5.00 22.15 -21.51
CA LEU A 10 5.04 20.69 -21.56
C LEU A 10 6.11 20.11 -20.62
N ALA A 11 7.30 20.73 -20.57
CA ALA A 11 8.36 20.31 -19.66
C ALA A 11 7.96 20.51 -18.19
N GLY A 12 7.30 21.64 -17.87
CA GLY A 12 6.78 21.91 -16.53
C GLY A 12 5.70 20.90 -16.10
N ALA A 13 4.75 20.60 -17.00
CA ALA A 13 3.72 19.59 -16.73
C ALA A 13 4.31 18.19 -16.53
N ALA A 14 5.27 17.78 -17.38
CA ALA A 14 5.96 16.51 -17.23
C ALA A 14 6.74 16.43 -15.90
N GLY A 15 7.42 17.50 -15.51
CA GLY A 15 8.12 17.60 -14.22
C GLY A 15 7.18 17.47 -13.02
N LEU A 16 6.02 18.13 -13.07
CA LEU A 16 5.00 18.05 -12.01
C LEU A 16 4.41 16.65 -11.89
N LEU A 17 4.09 15.99 -13.00
CA LEU A 17 3.57 14.62 -13.02
C LEU A 17 4.61 13.62 -12.51
N THR A 18 5.88 13.81 -12.91
CA THR A 18 6.99 12.98 -12.42
C THR A 18 7.19 13.14 -10.92
N TYR A 19 7.17 14.39 -10.41
CA TYR A 19 7.23 14.67 -8.98
C TYR A 19 6.06 14.01 -8.24
N GLY A 20 4.83 14.16 -8.75
CA GLY A 20 3.65 13.51 -8.17
C GLY A 20 3.73 11.99 -8.11
N ALA A 21 4.36 11.37 -9.12
CA ALA A 21 4.51 9.92 -9.19
C ALA A 21 5.66 9.36 -8.33
N LEU A 22 6.70 10.14 -8.08
CA LEU A 22 7.90 9.69 -7.35
C LEU A 22 7.90 10.09 -5.87
N GLU A 23 7.19 11.16 -5.51
CA GLU A 23 7.11 11.62 -4.11
C GLU A 23 5.84 11.06 -3.44
N PRO A 24 5.95 10.01 -2.61
CA PRO A 24 4.79 9.30 -2.07
C PRO A 24 4.00 10.11 -1.04
N THR A 25 4.54 11.22 -0.56
CA THR A 25 3.90 12.05 0.47
C THR A 25 3.13 13.24 -0.08
N ASN A 26 3.22 13.51 -1.40
CA ASN A 26 2.48 14.60 -2.02
C ASN A 26 1.00 14.22 -2.26
N GLY A 27 0.13 15.21 -2.25
CA GLY A 27 -1.30 15.04 -2.49
C GLY A 27 -1.75 15.31 -3.93
N LEU A 28 -0.85 15.30 -4.92
CA LEU A 28 -1.17 15.70 -6.30
C LEU A 28 -2.24 14.80 -6.96
N PHE A 29 -2.19 13.51 -6.69
CA PHE A 29 -3.14 12.53 -7.25
C PHE A 29 -4.25 12.12 -6.28
N GLY A 30 -4.27 12.66 -5.07
CA GLY A 30 -5.28 12.38 -4.06
C GLY A 30 -4.74 12.51 -2.64
N PRO A 31 -5.60 12.39 -1.63
CA PRO A 31 -5.18 12.46 -0.24
C PRO A 31 -4.29 11.28 0.12
N VAL A 32 -3.14 11.57 0.74
CA VAL A 32 -2.18 10.57 1.21
C VAL A 32 -2.02 10.70 2.72
N THR A 33 -2.18 9.60 3.44
CA THR A 33 -1.85 9.54 4.87
C THR A 33 -0.41 9.06 5.02
N SER A 34 0.52 9.98 5.22
CA SER A 34 1.95 9.68 5.39
C SER A 34 2.41 9.76 6.86
N ARG A 35 1.55 10.29 7.74
CA ARG A 35 1.82 10.41 9.18
C ARG A 35 0.53 10.24 9.95
N GLY A 36 0.64 9.60 11.12
CA GLY A 36 -0.46 9.56 12.08
C GLY A 36 -0.66 10.90 12.81
N PRO A 37 -1.69 11.00 13.67
CA PRO A 37 -1.90 12.16 14.53
C PRO A 37 -0.64 12.50 15.33
N ARG A 38 -0.47 13.79 15.62
CA ARG A 38 0.66 14.24 16.46
C ARG A 38 0.56 13.62 17.86
N GLY A 39 1.64 12.97 18.31
CA GLY A 39 1.69 12.31 19.62
C GLY A 39 2.96 11.47 19.77
N ARG A 40 3.03 10.69 20.86
CA ARG A 40 4.14 9.75 21.14
C ARG A 40 3.78 8.33 20.67
N SER A 41 3.08 8.21 19.54
CA SER A 41 2.63 6.92 18.99
C SER A 41 3.51 6.50 17.82
N VAL A 42 3.79 5.20 17.72
CA VAL A 42 4.39 4.54 16.57
C VAL A 42 3.32 3.71 15.90
N TYR A 43 3.26 3.75 14.57
CA TYR A 43 2.35 2.94 13.77
C TYR A 43 3.14 1.80 13.13
N LEU A 44 2.78 0.57 13.48
CA LEU A 44 3.45 -0.62 13.01
C LEU A 44 2.69 -1.19 11.81
N THR A 45 3.38 -1.35 10.68
CA THR A 45 2.79 -1.93 9.46
C THR A 45 3.67 -3.05 8.92
N PHE A 46 3.02 -4.06 8.34
CA PHE A 46 3.68 -5.20 7.70
C PHE A 46 3.07 -5.39 6.30
N ASP A 47 3.92 -5.37 5.29
CA ASP A 47 3.53 -5.49 3.90
C ASP A 47 3.85 -6.90 3.35
N ASP A 48 3.32 -7.22 2.16
CA ASP A 48 3.61 -8.44 1.39
C ASP A 48 3.11 -9.78 1.98
N GLY A 49 2.48 -9.76 3.15
CA GLY A 49 1.94 -10.96 3.77
C GLY A 49 0.66 -11.50 3.10
N PRO A 50 0.09 -12.59 3.69
CA PRO A 50 0.69 -13.44 4.72
C PRO A 50 1.71 -14.42 4.15
N ASN A 51 2.64 -14.91 4.98
CA ASN A 51 3.55 -16.00 4.64
C ASN A 51 3.81 -16.90 5.86
N GLU A 52 4.15 -18.16 5.63
CA GLU A 52 4.36 -19.16 6.69
C GLU A 52 5.65 -18.91 7.49
N GLY A 53 6.64 -18.24 6.90
CA GLY A 53 7.92 -18.02 7.54
C GLY A 53 7.90 -16.94 8.63
N ALA A 54 7.31 -15.78 8.32
CA ALA A 54 7.38 -14.62 9.21
C ALA A 54 6.06 -14.31 9.92
N THR A 55 4.91 -14.47 9.24
CA THR A 55 3.61 -14.04 9.79
C THR A 55 3.27 -14.68 11.15
N PRO A 56 3.48 -16.01 11.38
CA PRO A 56 3.22 -16.60 12.69
C PRO A 56 4.06 -15.97 13.80
N ALA A 57 5.36 -15.83 13.61
CA ALA A 57 6.27 -15.27 14.61
C ALA A 57 5.96 -13.80 14.93
N ILE A 58 5.59 -13.01 13.90
CA ILE A 58 5.14 -11.63 14.10
C ILE A 58 3.87 -11.59 14.96
N LEU A 59 2.87 -12.41 14.65
CA LEU A 59 1.62 -12.49 15.41
C LEU A 59 1.85 -12.91 16.86
N ASP A 60 2.73 -13.87 17.10
CA ASP A 60 3.09 -14.32 18.45
C ASP A 60 3.72 -13.16 19.24
N THR A 61 4.69 -12.45 18.66
CA THR A 61 5.34 -11.28 19.28
C THR A 61 4.33 -10.14 19.57
N LEU A 62 3.44 -9.84 18.61
CA LEU A 62 2.41 -8.82 18.80
C LEU A 62 1.42 -9.20 19.89
N SER A 63 1.08 -10.48 20.00
CA SER A 63 0.22 -11.01 21.07
C SER A 63 0.86 -10.87 22.44
N GLU A 64 2.12 -11.27 22.59
CA GLU A 64 2.89 -11.17 23.84
C GLU A 64 3.02 -9.72 24.33
N THR A 65 3.16 -8.79 23.38
CA THR A 65 3.33 -7.36 23.70
C THR A 65 2.02 -6.58 23.72
N SER A 66 0.90 -7.20 23.34
CA SER A 66 -0.43 -6.55 23.17
C SER A 66 -0.39 -5.32 22.26
N VAL A 67 0.44 -5.34 21.20
CA VAL A 67 0.63 -4.24 20.27
C VAL A 67 -0.26 -4.43 19.04
N PRO A 68 -1.17 -3.48 18.74
CA PRO A 68 -1.91 -3.52 17.48
C PRO A 68 -1.04 -3.13 16.29
N ALA A 69 -1.31 -3.72 15.12
CA ALA A 69 -0.60 -3.44 13.89
C ALA A 69 -1.57 -3.40 12.68
N ALA A 70 -1.07 -2.95 11.53
CA ALA A 70 -1.75 -3.08 10.26
C ALA A 70 -0.95 -4.00 9.32
N PHE A 71 -1.65 -4.88 8.61
CA PHE A 71 -1.08 -5.81 7.63
C PHE A 71 -1.64 -5.48 6.26
N PHE A 72 -0.80 -5.10 5.31
CA PHE A 72 -1.17 -4.92 3.91
C PHE A 72 -0.90 -6.22 3.16
N LEU A 73 -1.98 -6.95 2.85
CA LEU A 73 -1.90 -8.32 2.37
C LEU A 73 -2.03 -8.39 0.84
N VAL A 74 -1.17 -9.20 0.22
CA VAL A 74 -1.23 -9.51 -1.21
C VAL A 74 -2.29 -10.59 -1.45
N GLY A 75 -3.27 -10.31 -2.31
CA GLY A 75 -4.44 -11.19 -2.49
C GLY A 75 -4.09 -12.63 -2.85
N ARG A 76 -3.09 -12.87 -3.71
CA ARG A 76 -2.62 -14.24 -4.02
C ARG A 76 -2.09 -14.98 -2.79
N HIS A 77 -1.50 -14.26 -1.81
CA HIS A 77 -1.00 -14.85 -0.56
C HIS A 77 -2.16 -15.13 0.40
N VAL A 78 -3.18 -14.26 0.43
CA VAL A 78 -4.43 -14.50 1.16
C VAL A 78 -5.07 -15.81 0.70
N GLY A 79 -5.20 -16.01 -0.62
CA GLY A 79 -5.73 -17.26 -1.19
C GLY A 79 -4.87 -18.49 -0.88
N ARG A 80 -3.55 -18.32 -0.78
CA ARG A 80 -2.62 -19.43 -0.45
C ARG A 80 -2.60 -19.76 1.04
N PHE A 81 -2.77 -18.76 1.92
CA PHE A 81 -2.64 -18.90 3.36
C PHE A 81 -3.87 -18.32 4.11
N PRO A 82 -5.08 -18.82 3.83
CA PRO A 82 -6.31 -18.25 4.38
C PRO A 82 -6.37 -18.35 5.91
N GLU A 83 -5.77 -19.37 6.51
CA GLU A 83 -5.74 -19.52 7.98
C GLU A 83 -4.89 -18.41 8.64
N LEU A 84 -3.76 -18.03 8.04
CA LEU A 84 -2.96 -16.93 8.55
C LEU A 84 -3.70 -15.60 8.46
N THR A 85 -4.45 -15.39 7.36
CA THR A 85 -5.30 -14.21 7.21
C THR A 85 -6.36 -14.14 8.32
N ARG A 86 -7.02 -15.27 8.60
CA ARG A 86 -8.00 -15.33 9.72
C ARG A 86 -7.35 -15.08 11.07
N ARG A 87 -6.14 -15.60 11.32
CA ARG A 87 -5.39 -15.33 12.55
C ARG A 87 -5.08 -13.85 12.71
N ILE A 88 -4.65 -13.15 11.63
CA ILE A 88 -4.41 -11.70 11.64
C ILE A 88 -5.69 -10.95 12.05
N ALA A 89 -6.82 -11.27 11.40
CA ALA A 89 -8.10 -10.65 11.69
C ALA A 89 -8.60 -10.95 13.13
N ALA A 90 -8.53 -12.21 13.55
CA ALA A 90 -8.98 -12.64 14.87
C ALA A 90 -8.14 -12.03 16.01
N ALA A 91 -6.87 -11.71 15.76
CA ALA A 91 -6.00 -10.99 16.69
C ALA A 91 -6.29 -9.49 16.77
N GLY A 92 -7.28 -8.98 16.02
CA GLY A 92 -7.69 -7.57 16.05
C GLY A 92 -6.78 -6.61 15.28
N HIS A 93 -5.90 -7.13 14.43
CA HIS A 93 -5.06 -6.30 13.59
C HIS A 93 -5.84 -5.74 12.39
N ALA A 94 -5.47 -4.53 11.93
CA ALA A 94 -6.03 -3.97 10.71
C ALA A 94 -5.51 -4.69 9.48
N ILE A 95 -6.38 -4.91 8.50
CA ILE A 95 -6.00 -5.51 7.21
C ILE A 95 -6.23 -4.49 6.10
N GLY A 96 -5.21 -4.27 5.28
CA GLY A 96 -5.23 -3.42 4.10
C GLY A 96 -4.96 -4.22 2.83
N ASN A 97 -5.39 -3.68 1.71
CA ASN A 97 -5.19 -4.24 0.37
C ASN A 97 -3.80 -3.88 -0.16
N HIS A 98 -3.01 -4.90 -0.57
CA HIS A 98 -1.68 -4.71 -1.17
C HIS A 98 -1.63 -5.25 -2.61
N THR A 99 -2.70 -5.05 -3.38
CA THR A 99 -2.95 -5.59 -4.72
C THR A 99 -3.10 -7.12 -4.77
N GLN A 100 -3.58 -7.64 -5.90
CA GLN A 100 -3.76 -9.09 -6.07
C GLN A 100 -2.43 -9.82 -6.27
N THR A 101 -1.52 -9.26 -7.06
CA THR A 101 -0.29 -9.95 -7.49
C THR A 101 1.00 -9.19 -7.16
N HIS A 102 0.93 -8.11 -6.38
CA HIS A 102 2.06 -7.26 -5.99
C HIS A 102 2.82 -6.66 -7.19
N VAL A 103 2.08 -6.09 -8.12
CA VAL A 103 2.61 -5.48 -9.34
C VAL A 103 2.86 -3.98 -9.20
N LYS A 104 3.75 -3.46 -10.02
CA LYS A 104 4.05 -2.02 -10.08
C LYS A 104 2.91 -1.27 -10.78
N LEU A 105 1.94 -0.77 -10.02
CA LEU A 105 0.73 -0.12 -10.53
C LEU A 105 1.02 1.04 -11.51
N HIS A 106 2.08 1.82 -11.28
CA HIS A 106 2.47 2.95 -12.14
C HIS A 106 2.85 2.53 -13.58
N ARG A 107 3.01 1.22 -13.85
CA ARG A 107 3.30 0.66 -15.19
C ARG A 107 2.06 0.09 -15.86
N MET A 108 0.88 0.27 -15.27
CA MET A 108 -0.36 -0.34 -15.73
C MET A 108 -1.39 0.70 -16.15
N GLY A 109 -2.25 0.32 -17.09
CA GLY A 109 -3.42 1.12 -17.44
C GLY A 109 -4.51 1.01 -16.36
N PRO A 110 -5.45 1.98 -16.33
CA PRO A 110 -6.48 2.09 -15.29
C PRO A 110 -7.30 0.83 -15.05
N ARG A 111 -7.71 0.14 -16.12
CA ARG A 111 -8.49 -1.10 -16.02
C ARG A 111 -7.73 -2.22 -15.30
N ARG A 112 -6.42 -2.32 -15.52
CA ARG A 112 -5.59 -3.33 -14.87
C ARG A 112 -5.37 -2.98 -13.40
N ILE A 113 -5.19 -1.71 -13.08
CA ILE A 113 -5.10 -1.23 -11.69
C ILE A 113 -6.40 -1.57 -10.94
N GLU A 114 -7.55 -1.25 -11.52
CA GLU A 114 -8.84 -1.57 -10.92
C GLU A 114 -9.00 -3.08 -10.68
N GLN A 115 -8.60 -3.93 -11.63
CA GLN A 115 -8.64 -5.38 -11.49
C GLN A 115 -7.75 -5.86 -10.34
N GLU A 116 -6.51 -5.38 -10.22
CA GLU A 116 -5.58 -5.73 -9.14
C GLU A 116 -6.16 -5.38 -7.76
N LEU A 117 -6.77 -4.20 -7.63
CA LEU A 117 -7.35 -3.75 -6.37
C LEU A 117 -8.65 -4.50 -6.02
N ARG A 118 -9.55 -4.69 -6.99
CA ARG A 118 -10.82 -5.40 -6.76
C ARG A 118 -10.61 -6.89 -6.44
N SER A 119 -9.69 -7.56 -7.15
CA SER A 119 -9.43 -8.99 -6.94
C SER A 119 -8.80 -9.29 -5.59
N ALA A 120 -8.11 -8.33 -4.98
CA ALA A 120 -7.54 -8.47 -3.64
C ALA A 120 -8.51 -8.07 -2.51
N HIS A 121 -9.71 -7.61 -2.85
CA HIS A 121 -10.73 -7.19 -1.89
C HIS A 121 -11.75 -8.33 -1.71
N HIS A 122 -11.44 -9.28 -0.84
CA HIS A 122 -12.32 -10.38 -0.48
C HIS A 122 -12.64 -10.38 1.01
#